data_fa235d2ee79e350a42d7ec01130cd8ea
#
_entry.id   fa235d2ee79e350a42d7ec01130cd8ea
#
_cell.length_a   1.000
_cell.length_b   1.000
_cell.length_c   1.000
_cell.angle_alpha   90.00
_cell.angle_beta   90.00
_cell.angle_gamma   90.00
#
_symmetry.space_group_name_H-M   'P 1'
#
loop_
_entity.id
_entity.type
_entity.pdbx_description
1 polymer ?
#
loop_
_entity_poly.entity_id
_entity_poly.type
_entity_poly.pdbx_seq_one_letter_code
_entity_poly.pdbx_strand_id
1 'polypeptide(L)'
;MGSQGPWLNLSQFNLSGYKGANMSTPLIPAPTLWGDKRFHTWNYEMRGQFQEKVFKVMLDAGFTCPNRDGTIAKGGCTFCSARGSGDFAGRRRDDLVTQFNTIRDRQHQKWPNAKYIGYFQAYTNTYAPVEELREYYEVILQQPGVVGLSIATRPDCLPDDVVEYLAELNERTYLWVEMGLQTIHDSTSELINRAHDTECYLEAVEKLRKHNIRVCTHIIYGLPQEDHDMMLATGRAVSKMDVQGIKIHLLHLMRKTPMVKQYEAGLLRFLEQDEYISLIVDSLEFLPPEMIVHRLTGDAPRDLLIGPTWSLKKWEVLNGIDAELKRRDTWQGKLWGVS
;
A
#
# COMPACT_ATOMS: atom_id res chain seq x y z
N MET A 1 31.76 -8.74 -20.35
CA MET A 1 32.29 -8.40 -19.03
C MET A 1 31.24 -7.47 -18.40
N GLY A 2 30.30 -8.07 -17.67
CA GLY A 2 29.17 -7.35 -17.05
C GLY A 2 29.61 -6.72 -15.75
N SER A 3 29.41 -5.42 -15.61
CA SER A 3 29.57 -4.68 -14.37
C SER A 3 28.39 -5.01 -13.43
N GLN A 4 28.66 -5.75 -12.38
CA GLN A 4 27.71 -5.90 -11.28
C GLN A 4 27.62 -4.57 -10.54
N GLY A 5 26.44 -3.94 -10.59
CA GLY A 5 26.10 -2.80 -9.74
C GLY A 5 25.96 -3.23 -8.27
N PRO A 6 25.99 -2.29 -7.31
CA PRO A 6 25.95 -2.60 -5.88
C PRO A 6 24.51 -2.94 -5.42
N TRP A 7 23.98 -4.06 -5.88
CA TRP A 7 22.64 -4.51 -5.52
C TRP A 7 22.69 -5.38 -4.28
N LEU A 8 21.79 -5.14 -3.36
CA LEU A 8 21.57 -5.94 -2.16
C LEU A 8 21.35 -7.41 -2.56
N ASN A 9 22.38 -8.21 -2.37
CA ASN A 9 22.31 -9.64 -2.56
C ASN A 9 21.34 -10.22 -1.51
N LEU A 10 20.18 -10.69 -1.95
CA LEU A 10 19.17 -11.31 -1.08
C LEU A 10 19.71 -12.50 -0.28
N SER A 11 20.84 -13.12 -0.71
CA SER A 11 21.54 -14.14 0.06
C SER A 11 22.20 -13.60 1.36
N GLN A 12 22.29 -12.29 1.56
CA GLN A 12 22.76 -11.68 2.82
C GLN A 12 21.68 -11.60 3.90
N PHE A 13 20.43 -11.92 3.57
CA PHE A 13 19.38 -12.08 4.56
C PHE A 13 19.48 -13.45 5.22
N ASN A 14 20.45 -13.62 6.12
CA ASN A 14 20.57 -14.84 6.93
C ASN A 14 19.44 -14.89 7.96
N LEU A 15 18.33 -15.55 7.61
CA LEU A 15 17.12 -15.65 8.42
C LEU A 15 17.22 -16.68 9.58
N SER A 16 18.38 -17.32 9.77
CA SER A 16 18.52 -18.46 10.71
C SER A 16 18.89 -18.07 12.15
N GLY A 17 18.92 -16.79 12.53
CA GLY A 17 19.54 -16.31 13.77
C GLY A 17 18.63 -15.74 14.87
N TYR A 18 17.30 -15.89 14.84
CA TYR A 18 16.46 -15.31 15.90
C TYR A 18 15.99 -16.37 16.93
N LYS A 19 16.89 -16.76 17.82
CA LYS A 19 16.53 -17.31 19.14
C LYS A 19 16.77 -16.22 20.19
N GLY A 20 15.68 -15.69 20.76
CA GLY A 20 15.60 -15.05 22.06
C GLY A 20 16.67 -14.00 22.38
N ALA A 21 16.61 -12.82 21.83
CA ALA A 21 17.32 -11.67 22.39
C ALA A 21 16.62 -11.23 23.68
N ASN A 22 17.37 -11.19 24.79
CA ASN A 22 16.92 -10.61 26.05
C ASN A 22 16.42 -9.17 25.81
N MET A 23 15.14 -8.93 26.08
CA MET A 23 14.52 -7.61 25.93
C MET A 23 14.92 -6.67 27.08
N SER A 24 16.17 -6.21 27.08
CA SER A 24 16.62 -5.19 28.02
C SER A 24 17.23 -4.01 27.27
N THR A 25 16.48 -2.94 27.19
CA THR A 25 16.77 -1.58 26.78
C THR A 25 16.24 -1.23 25.38
N PRO A 26 15.31 -0.26 25.23
CA PRO A 26 14.95 0.25 23.92
C PRO A 26 16.17 0.96 23.32
N LEU A 27 16.64 0.48 22.16
CA LEU A 27 17.77 1.04 21.44
C LEU A 27 17.47 2.45 20.87
N ILE A 28 16.20 2.76 20.71
CA ILE A 28 15.72 4.08 20.31
C ILE A 28 14.84 4.62 21.44
N PRO A 29 15.13 5.80 21.99
CA PRO A 29 14.28 6.40 23.01
C PRO A 29 12.86 6.59 22.46
N ALA A 30 11.87 6.50 23.34
CA ALA A 30 10.47 6.70 22.96
C ALA A 30 10.34 8.00 22.16
N PRO A 31 9.81 7.96 20.93
CA PRO A 31 9.70 9.16 20.11
C PRO A 31 8.64 10.07 20.72
N THR A 32 8.72 11.35 20.36
CA THR A 32 7.57 12.23 20.47
C THR A 32 6.43 11.56 19.69
N LEU A 33 5.30 11.28 20.34
CA LEU A 33 4.17 10.60 19.70
C LEU A 33 3.70 11.40 18.47
N TRP A 34 3.23 10.69 17.45
CA TRP A 34 2.61 11.31 16.28
C TRP A 34 1.15 11.71 16.61
N GLY A 35 1.00 12.81 17.36
CA GLY A 35 -0.24 13.17 18.03
C GLY A 35 -0.52 12.21 19.19
N ASP A 36 -1.66 11.50 19.15
CA ASP A 36 -2.08 10.49 20.13
C ASP A 36 -1.68 9.05 19.73
N LYS A 37 -0.97 8.87 18.60
CA LYS A 37 -0.63 7.57 18.03
C LYS A 37 0.82 7.18 18.29
N ARG A 38 1.04 5.89 18.43
CA ARG A 38 2.38 5.29 18.59
C ARG A 38 3.01 4.87 17.25
N PHE A 39 2.50 5.40 16.14
CA PHE A 39 3.05 5.22 14.79
C PHE A 39 2.72 6.42 13.91
N HIS A 40 3.55 6.65 12.88
CA HIS A 40 3.47 7.79 11.96
C HIS A 40 2.28 7.63 11.01
N THR A 41 1.13 8.16 11.39
CA THR A 41 -0.08 8.03 10.59
C THR A 41 -0.11 9.00 9.42
N TRP A 42 -0.73 8.58 8.31
CA TRP A 42 -1.08 9.47 7.20
C TRP A 42 -1.79 10.75 7.64
N ASN A 43 -2.71 10.65 8.60
CA ASN A 43 -3.44 11.82 9.08
C ASN A 43 -2.55 12.83 9.82
N TYR A 44 -1.57 12.35 10.58
CA TYR A 44 -0.60 13.21 11.27
C TYR A 44 0.26 13.94 10.25
N GLU A 45 0.83 13.22 9.28
CA GLU A 45 1.64 13.79 8.21
C GLU A 45 0.87 14.84 7.40
N MET A 46 -0.34 14.53 6.96
CA MET A 46 -1.15 15.46 6.18
C MET A 46 -1.52 16.72 6.95
N ARG A 47 -1.80 16.61 8.24
CA ARG A 47 -2.05 17.79 9.09
C ARG A 47 -0.79 18.64 9.26
N GLY A 48 0.37 18.03 9.40
CA GLY A 48 1.65 18.75 9.42
C GLY A 48 1.90 19.52 8.12
N GLN A 49 1.70 18.85 6.99
CA GLN A 49 1.98 19.39 5.66
C GLN A 49 0.98 20.48 5.22
N PHE A 50 -0.31 20.29 5.48
CA PHE A 50 -1.37 21.15 4.92
C PHE A 50 -2.16 21.93 5.94
N GLN A 51 -1.89 21.76 7.24
CA GLN A 51 -2.57 22.38 8.38
C GLN A 51 -4.09 22.09 8.45
N GLU A 52 -4.59 21.19 7.60
CA GLU A 52 -6.00 20.85 7.44
C GLU A 52 -6.19 19.33 7.34
N LYS A 53 -7.43 18.89 7.47
CA LYS A 53 -7.78 17.49 7.17
C LYS A 53 -7.67 17.24 5.67
N VAL A 54 -6.93 16.19 5.28
CA VAL A 54 -6.80 15.78 3.88
C VAL A 54 -7.47 14.41 3.66
N PHE A 55 -8.29 14.33 2.61
CA PHE A 55 -8.94 13.08 2.20
C PHE A 55 -8.43 12.62 0.84
N LYS A 56 -8.26 11.30 0.67
CA LYS A 56 -8.10 10.71 -0.66
C LYS A 56 -9.48 10.52 -1.31
N VAL A 57 -9.67 11.12 -2.48
CA VAL A 57 -10.85 10.94 -3.31
C VAL A 57 -10.55 9.84 -4.31
N MET A 58 -11.14 8.67 -4.13
CA MET A 58 -10.85 7.47 -4.90
C MET A 58 -11.54 7.51 -6.27
N LEU A 59 -10.76 7.47 -7.34
CA LEU A 59 -11.17 7.64 -8.73
C LEU A 59 -10.96 6.35 -9.53
N ASP A 60 -11.84 6.10 -10.49
CA ASP A 60 -11.72 5.08 -11.54
C ASP A 60 -11.68 5.78 -12.90
N ALA A 61 -10.48 5.94 -13.46
CA ALA A 61 -10.26 6.60 -14.75
C ALA A 61 -10.46 5.68 -15.97
N GLY A 62 -10.92 4.44 -15.74
CA GLY A 62 -11.20 3.53 -16.84
C GLY A 62 -10.01 2.71 -17.31
N PHE A 63 -8.84 2.81 -16.67
CA PHE A 63 -7.67 2.00 -17.00
C PHE A 63 -7.93 0.49 -16.92
N THR A 64 -7.02 -0.28 -17.52
CA THR A 64 -6.95 -1.74 -17.38
C THR A 64 -5.66 -2.15 -16.67
N CYS A 65 -5.29 -3.41 -16.77
CA CYS A 65 -4.08 -3.96 -16.17
C CYS A 65 -3.46 -4.97 -17.13
N PRO A 66 -2.15 -4.88 -17.44
CA PRO A 66 -1.49 -5.78 -18.38
C PRO A 66 -1.46 -7.24 -17.89
N ASN A 67 -1.66 -7.46 -16.60
CA ASN A 67 -1.87 -8.79 -16.02
C ASN A 67 -3.30 -9.34 -16.29
N ARG A 68 -4.21 -8.55 -16.84
CA ARG A 68 -5.60 -8.94 -17.13
C ARG A 68 -5.91 -8.99 -18.61
N ASP A 69 -5.45 -8.02 -19.37
CA ASP A 69 -5.77 -7.88 -20.80
C ASP A 69 -4.97 -8.84 -21.70
N GLY A 70 -3.99 -9.52 -21.13
CA GLY A 70 -3.19 -10.52 -21.84
C GLY A 70 -1.86 -9.98 -22.37
N THR A 71 -1.52 -8.74 -22.10
CA THR A 71 -0.24 -8.15 -22.52
C THR A 71 0.94 -8.81 -21.81
N ILE A 72 0.85 -9.02 -20.48
CA ILE A 72 1.87 -9.71 -19.68
C ILE A 72 1.36 -11.09 -19.25
N ALA A 73 0.15 -11.14 -18.66
CA ALA A 73 -0.49 -12.37 -18.25
C ALA A 73 -2.02 -12.25 -18.36
N LYS A 74 -2.76 -13.31 -18.03
CA LYS A 74 -4.22 -13.35 -18.14
C LYS A 74 -4.88 -13.52 -16.77
N GLY A 75 -6.08 -12.95 -16.60
CA GLY A 75 -6.93 -13.16 -15.44
C GLY A 75 -6.66 -12.22 -14.26
N GLY A 76 -5.49 -11.60 -14.18
CA GLY A 76 -5.08 -10.72 -13.09
C GLY A 76 -4.64 -11.48 -11.84
N CYS A 77 -4.27 -10.76 -10.79
CA CYS A 77 -3.95 -11.36 -9.49
C CYS A 77 -5.17 -12.13 -8.94
N THR A 78 -4.93 -13.30 -8.32
CA THR A 78 -6.01 -14.21 -7.90
C THR A 78 -6.94 -13.61 -6.85
N PHE A 79 -6.47 -12.65 -6.06
CA PHE A 79 -7.25 -11.93 -5.04
C PHE A 79 -8.01 -10.71 -5.59
N CYS A 80 -7.69 -10.27 -6.80
CA CYS A 80 -8.17 -8.99 -7.32
C CYS A 80 -9.62 -9.10 -7.82
N SER A 81 -10.52 -8.24 -7.33
CA SER A 81 -11.90 -8.18 -7.75
C SER A 81 -12.07 -7.81 -9.23
N ALA A 82 -13.27 -7.96 -9.77
CA ALA A 82 -13.59 -7.51 -11.13
C ALA A 82 -13.41 -5.99 -11.33
N ARG A 83 -13.30 -5.21 -10.24
CA ARG A 83 -13.08 -3.76 -10.26
C ARG A 83 -11.60 -3.36 -10.05
N GLY A 84 -10.66 -4.30 -10.12
CA GLY A 84 -9.24 -3.99 -10.07
C GLY A 84 -8.80 -3.25 -8.79
N SER A 85 -9.26 -3.70 -7.61
CA SER A 85 -9.05 -3.04 -6.31
C SER A 85 -9.73 -1.66 -6.17
N GLY A 86 -10.58 -1.28 -7.12
CA GLY A 86 -11.37 -0.04 -7.12
C GLY A 86 -12.80 -0.21 -6.61
N ASP A 87 -13.06 -1.18 -5.71
CA ASP A 87 -14.42 -1.48 -5.24
C ASP A 87 -15.12 -0.28 -4.58
N PHE A 88 -14.34 0.63 -4.00
CA PHE A 88 -14.81 1.86 -3.37
C PHE A 88 -14.49 3.13 -4.18
N ALA A 89 -13.92 3.02 -5.36
CA ALA A 89 -13.69 4.13 -6.26
C ALA A 89 -15.00 4.64 -6.86
N GLY A 90 -14.96 5.81 -7.48
CA GLY A 90 -16.05 6.39 -8.22
C GLY A 90 -16.63 5.42 -9.26
N ARG A 91 -17.80 5.76 -9.78
CA ARG A 91 -18.43 4.90 -10.78
C ARG A 91 -17.75 5.11 -12.14
N ARG A 92 -17.17 4.07 -12.70
CA ARG A 92 -16.46 4.11 -14.00
C ARG A 92 -17.23 4.73 -15.16
N ARG A 93 -18.55 4.71 -15.13
CA ARG A 93 -19.42 5.35 -16.15
C ARG A 93 -19.53 6.86 -16.02
N ASP A 94 -19.19 7.41 -14.85
CA ASP A 94 -19.24 8.85 -14.57
C ASP A 94 -17.86 9.44 -14.92
N ASP A 95 -17.83 10.65 -15.45
CA ASP A 95 -16.56 11.36 -15.68
C ASP A 95 -15.83 11.64 -14.35
N LEU A 96 -14.53 11.92 -14.43
CA LEU A 96 -13.68 12.08 -13.25
C LEU A 96 -14.10 13.24 -12.34
N VAL A 97 -14.61 14.34 -12.92
CA VAL A 97 -15.07 15.51 -12.15
C VAL A 97 -16.35 15.17 -11.38
N THR A 98 -17.26 14.44 -12.01
CA THR A 98 -18.48 13.95 -11.37
C THR A 98 -18.15 12.96 -10.23
N GLN A 99 -17.22 12.03 -10.46
CA GLN A 99 -16.74 11.11 -9.41
C GLN A 99 -16.13 11.89 -8.24
N PHE A 100 -15.24 12.85 -8.54
CA PHE A 100 -14.58 13.69 -7.55
C PHE A 100 -15.58 14.45 -6.70
N ASN A 101 -16.49 15.19 -7.33
CA ASN A 101 -17.49 16.00 -6.66
C ASN A 101 -18.42 15.14 -5.77
N THR A 102 -18.87 14.00 -6.26
CA THR A 102 -19.75 13.08 -5.51
C THR A 102 -19.10 12.61 -4.20
N ILE A 103 -17.80 12.30 -4.22
CA ILE A 103 -17.08 11.82 -3.04
C ILE A 103 -16.72 13.00 -2.13
N ARG A 104 -16.22 14.09 -2.71
CA ARG A 104 -15.87 15.32 -1.97
C ARG A 104 -17.06 15.84 -1.17
N ASP A 105 -18.22 15.95 -1.76
CA ASP A 105 -19.39 16.59 -1.14
C ASP A 105 -19.85 15.83 0.11
N ARG A 106 -19.75 14.50 0.13
CA ARG A 106 -20.01 13.68 1.32
C ARG A 106 -19.05 14.01 2.47
N GLN A 107 -17.79 14.30 2.16
CA GLN A 107 -16.76 14.59 3.15
C GLN A 107 -16.82 16.05 3.60
N HIS A 108 -17.13 16.96 2.67
CA HIS A 108 -17.23 18.39 2.90
C HIS A 108 -18.32 18.75 3.90
N GLN A 109 -19.43 18.01 3.92
CA GLN A 109 -20.50 18.20 4.93
C GLN A 109 -19.98 18.12 6.36
N LYS A 110 -19.01 17.22 6.62
CA LYS A 110 -18.42 17.04 7.96
C LYS A 110 -17.17 17.90 8.18
N TRP A 111 -16.45 18.22 7.09
CA TRP A 111 -15.15 18.88 7.13
C TRP A 111 -15.08 19.98 6.05
N PRO A 112 -15.67 21.18 6.30
CA PRO A 112 -15.80 22.23 5.28
C PRO A 112 -14.45 22.75 4.74
N ASN A 113 -13.40 22.75 5.56
CA ASN A 113 -12.06 23.24 5.20
C ASN A 113 -11.13 22.12 4.70
N ALA A 114 -11.66 20.91 4.49
CA ALA A 114 -10.84 19.79 4.06
C ALA A 114 -10.17 20.05 2.71
N LYS A 115 -8.95 19.51 2.56
CA LYS A 115 -8.22 19.42 1.31
C LYS A 115 -8.28 18.00 0.76
N TYR A 116 -7.95 17.83 -0.51
CA TYR A 116 -8.15 16.57 -1.21
C TYR A 116 -6.92 16.14 -1.97
N ILE A 117 -6.69 14.83 -2.01
CA ILE A 117 -5.75 14.18 -2.92
C ILE A 117 -6.56 13.34 -3.89
N GLY A 118 -6.42 13.59 -5.18
CA GLY A 118 -7.00 12.73 -6.21
C GLY A 118 -6.30 11.38 -6.19
N TYR A 119 -7.03 10.30 -5.89
CA TYR A 119 -6.45 8.98 -5.78
C TYR A 119 -6.95 8.08 -6.92
N PHE A 120 -6.11 7.92 -7.94
CA PHE A 120 -6.32 6.98 -9.03
C PHE A 120 -6.03 5.58 -8.52
N GLN A 121 -7.09 4.84 -8.18
CA GLN A 121 -6.97 3.58 -7.43
C GLN A 121 -7.24 2.35 -8.26
N ALA A 122 -8.24 2.40 -9.15
CA ALA A 122 -8.69 1.20 -9.87
C ALA A 122 -7.68 0.77 -10.94
N TYR A 123 -7.26 -0.50 -10.91
CA TYR A 123 -6.33 -1.10 -11.87
C TYR A 123 -4.92 -0.47 -11.87
N THR A 124 -4.34 -0.22 -13.06
CA THR A 124 -2.96 0.23 -13.24
C THR A 124 -2.97 1.60 -13.91
N ASN A 125 -2.82 2.65 -13.10
CA ASN A 125 -3.13 4.02 -13.53
C ASN A 125 -1.99 4.75 -14.23
N THR A 126 -0.90 4.05 -14.59
CA THR A 126 0.16 4.54 -15.49
C THR A 126 0.22 3.71 -16.78
N TYR A 127 -0.74 2.81 -17.00
CA TYR A 127 -0.79 1.93 -18.16
C TYR A 127 -1.62 2.56 -19.28
N ALA A 128 -1.10 3.67 -19.81
CA ALA A 128 -1.62 4.39 -20.97
C ALA A 128 -0.54 5.34 -21.53
N PRO A 129 -0.70 5.89 -22.76
CA PRO A 129 0.16 6.95 -23.26
C PRO A 129 0.17 8.18 -22.34
N VAL A 130 1.30 8.90 -22.27
CA VAL A 130 1.47 10.06 -21.38
C VAL A 130 0.43 11.15 -21.63
N GLU A 131 0.04 11.36 -22.87
CA GLU A 131 -0.96 12.35 -23.25
C GLU A 131 -2.32 12.06 -22.59
N GLU A 132 -2.73 10.79 -22.56
CA GLU A 132 -3.95 10.35 -21.90
C GLU A 132 -3.84 10.48 -20.37
N LEU A 133 -2.69 10.11 -19.78
CA LEU A 133 -2.42 10.29 -18.36
C LEU A 133 -2.51 11.77 -17.98
N ARG A 134 -1.95 12.65 -18.80
CA ARG A 134 -1.97 14.09 -18.62
C ARG A 134 -3.40 14.62 -18.58
N GLU A 135 -4.25 14.23 -19.50
CA GLU A 135 -5.66 14.64 -19.52
C GLU A 135 -6.37 14.26 -18.21
N TYR A 136 -6.20 13.05 -17.71
CA TYR A 136 -6.86 12.59 -16.50
C TYR A 136 -6.31 13.24 -15.23
N TYR A 137 -4.99 13.39 -15.12
CA TYR A 137 -4.41 13.94 -13.91
C TYR A 137 -4.63 15.44 -13.79
N GLU A 138 -4.48 16.18 -14.89
CA GLU A 138 -4.68 17.64 -14.90
C GLU A 138 -6.11 18.02 -14.55
N VAL A 139 -7.11 17.34 -15.07
CA VAL A 139 -8.52 17.65 -14.76
C VAL A 139 -8.83 17.53 -13.27
N ILE A 140 -8.16 16.61 -12.56
CA ILE A 140 -8.32 16.44 -11.11
C ILE A 140 -7.50 17.47 -10.33
N LEU A 141 -6.29 17.81 -10.78
CA LEU A 141 -5.48 18.85 -10.14
C LEU A 141 -6.15 20.23 -10.17
N GLN A 142 -7.01 20.50 -11.17
CA GLN A 142 -7.76 21.74 -11.28
C GLN A 142 -8.98 21.81 -10.34
N GLN A 143 -9.35 20.72 -9.67
CA GLN A 143 -10.53 20.72 -8.81
C GLN A 143 -10.27 21.50 -7.50
N PRO A 144 -11.29 22.23 -7.00
CA PRO A 144 -11.15 23.03 -5.78
C PRO A 144 -10.71 22.20 -4.58
N GLY A 145 -9.67 22.67 -3.87
CA GLY A 145 -9.15 22.06 -2.67
C GLY A 145 -8.25 20.84 -2.91
N VAL A 146 -7.95 20.49 -4.15
CA VAL A 146 -6.96 19.46 -4.48
C VAL A 146 -5.56 19.99 -4.22
N VAL A 147 -4.77 19.24 -3.47
CA VAL A 147 -3.39 19.57 -3.09
C VAL A 147 -2.38 18.57 -3.62
N GLY A 148 -2.83 17.50 -4.25
CA GLY A 148 -1.93 16.49 -4.78
C GLY A 148 -2.64 15.30 -5.41
N LEU A 149 -1.83 14.37 -5.88
CA LEU A 149 -2.27 13.11 -6.47
C LEU A 149 -1.66 11.91 -5.76
N SER A 150 -2.37 10.80 -5.78
CA SER A 150 -1.89 9.48 -5.41
C SER A 150 -2.25 8.53 -6.54
N ILE A 151 -1.25 7.86 -7.13
CA ILE A 151 -1.41 7.09 -8.36
C ILE A 151 -1.05 5.64 -8.05
N ALA A 152 -2.06 4.75 -8.03
CA ALA A 152 -1.83 3.32 -7.84
C ALA A 152 -1.44 2.67 -9.17
N THR A 153 -0.32 1.95 -9.14
CA THR A 153 0.20 1.31 -10.34
C THR A 153 0.97 0.02 -10.05
N ARG A 154 1.45 -0.62 -11.11
CA ARG A 154 2.36 -1.76 -11.10
C ARG A 154 3.79 -1.27 -11.39
N PRO A 155 4.82 -1.96 -10.86
CA PRO A 155 6.21 -1.58 -11.10
C PRO A 155 6.62 -1.70 -12.58
N ASP A 156 6.09 -2.68 -13.30
CA ASP A 156 6.34 -2.94 -14.73
C ASP A 156 5.58 -1.99 -15.69
N CYS A 157 4.86 -1.00 -15.17
CA CYS A 157 4.11 0.01 -15.94
C CYS A 157 4.64 1.42 -15.71
N LEU A 158 5.97 1.57 -15.64
CA LEU A 158 6.67 2.83 -15.45
C LEU A 158 7.76 3.01 -16.53
N PRO A 159 7.37 3.13 -17.83
CA PRO A 159 8.32 3.47 -18.87
C PRO A 159 8.88 4.89 -18.65
N ASP A 160 9.99 5.21 -19.32
CA ASP A 160 10.77 6.42 -19.00
C ASP A 160 9.97 7.72 -19.23
N ASP A 161 9.19 7.78 -20.30
CA ASP A 161 8.32 8.92 -20.62
C ASP A 161 7.24 9.17 -19.53
N VAL A 162 6.67 8.10 -18.97
CA VAL A 162 5.74 8.19 -17.84
C VAL A 162 6.47 8.67 -16.59
N VAL A 163 7.66 8.17 -16.31
CA VAL A 163 8.45 8.60 -15.15
C VAL A 163 8.86 10.08 -15.28
N GLU A 164 9.24 10.53 -16.47
CA GLU A 164 9.53 11.95 -16.74
C GLU A 164 8.30 12.83 -16.47
N TYR A 165 7.11 12.41 -16.92
CA TYR A 165 5.89 13.14 -16.62
C TYR A 165 5.54 13.13 -15.12
N LEU A 166 5.73 12.01 -14.42
CA LEU A 166 5.54 11.96 -12.97
C LEU A 166 6.55 12.86 -12.23
N ALA A 167 7.77 13.00 -12.75
CA ALA A 167 8.76 13.94 -12.21
C ALA A 167 8.29 15.40 -12.37
N GLU A 168 7.79 15.78 -13.56
CA GLU A 168 7.17 17.10 -13.80
C GLU A 168 6.02 17.36 -12.80
N LEU A 169 5.15 16.37 -12.57
CA LEU A 169 4.07 16.47 -11.59
C LEU A 169 4.58 16.65 -10.17
N ASN A 170 5.65 15.93 -9.79
CA ASN A 170 6.22 15.98 -8.44
C ASN A 170 6.82 17.35 -8.09
N GLU A 171 7.28 18.12 -9.08
CA GLU A 171 7.79 19.47 -8.86
C GLU A 171 6.70 20.49 -8.49
N ARG A 172 5.46 20.27 -8.93
CA ARG A 172 4.36 21.23 -8.80
C ARG A 172 3.18 20.79 -7.94
N THR A 173 3.17 19.53 -7.49
CA THR A 173 2.09 19.02 -6.64
C THR A 173 2.59 17.97 -5.63
N TYR A 174 1.80 17.71 -4.62
CA TYR A 174 2.12 16.66 -3.64
C TYR A 174 1.79 15.28 -4.23
N LEU A 175 2.81 14.63 -4.81
CA LEU A 175 2.66 13.37 -5.53
C LEU A 175 3.04 12.17 -4.67
N TRP A 176 2.25 11.11 -4.77
CA TRP A 176 2.56 9.75 -4.35
C TRP A 176 2.35 8.76 -5.49
N VAL A 177 3.31 7.88 -5.69
CA VAL A 177 3.14 6.67 -6.51
C VAL A 177 2.97 5.49 -5.56
N GLU A 178 1.86 4.79 -5.68
CA GLU A 178 1.51 3.66 -4.82
C GLU A 178 1.67 2.36 -5.58
N MET A 179 2.66 1.55 -5.20
CA MET A 179 3.00 0.32 -5.94
C MET A 179 2.71 -0.94 -5.14
N GLY A 180 2.14 -1.93 -5.81
CA GLY A 180 1.87 -3.25 -5.25
C GLY A 180 3.10 -4.16 -5.30
N LEU A 181 3.76 -4.36 -4.16
CA LEU A 181 4.74 -5.43 -3.95
C LEU A 181 4.03 -6.73 -3.53
N GLN A 182 3.07 -6.61 -2.66
CA GLN A 182 2.26 -7.65 -2.04
C GLN A 182 3.07 -8.55 -1.08
N THR A 183 4.13 -9.18 -1.57
CA THR A 183 5.08 -10.04 -0.85
C THR A 183 6.45 -10.03 -1.54
N ILE A 184 7.51 -10.36 -0.80
CA ILE A 184 8.86 -10.59 -1.35
C ILE A 184 9.09 -12.05 -1.76
N HIS A 185 8.16 -12.93 -1.46
CA HIS A 185 8.31 -14.37 -1.72
C HIS A 185 7.82 -14.71 -3.13
N ASP A 186 8.74 -15.09 -4.01
CA ASP A 186 8.43 -15.37 -5.42
C ASP A 186 7.48 -16.55 -5.57
N SER A 187 7.59 -17.59 -4.72
CA SER A 187 6.63 -18.70 -4.72
C SER A 187 5.20 -18.26 -4.42
N THR A 188 5.01 -17.35 -3.46
CA THR A 188 3.70 -16.75 -3.20
C THR A 188 3.26 -15.84 -4.35
N SER A 189 4.20 -15.09 -4.94
CA SER A 189 3.95 -14.23 -6.09
C SER A 189 3.40 -15.01 -7.29
N GLU A 190 3.94 -16.18 -7.56
CA GLU A 190 3.44 -17.11 -8.58
C GLU A 190 2.03 -17.62 -8.23
N LEU A 191 1.82 -18.06 -6.99
CA LEU A 191 0.51 -18.53 -6.51
C LEU A 191 -0.59 -17.48 -6.66
N ILE A 192 -0.29 -16.23 -6.41
CA ILE A 192 -1.27 -15.13 -6.55
C ILE A 192 -1.33 -14.54 -7.95
N ASN A 193 -0.57 -15.06 -8.91
CA ASN A 193 -0.48 -14.57 -10.30
C ASN A 193 -0.17 -13.06 -10.35
N ARG A 194 0.82 -12.59 -9.58
CA ARG A 194 1.24 -11.17 -9.56
C ARG A 194 1.87 -10.74 -10.89
N ALA A 195 2.57 -11.67 -11.55
CA ALA A 195 3.19 -11.52 -12.87
C ALA A 195 4.22 -10.37 -12.95
N HIS A 196 4.96 -10.13 -11.90
CA HIS A 196 6.23 -9.42 -11.83
C HIS A 196 7.00 -9.93 -10.60
N ASP A 197 8.31 -9.89 -10.63
CA ASP A 197 9.17 -10.30 -9.52
C ASP A 197 9.49 -9.12 -8.57
N THR A 198 10.26 -9.42 -7.54
CA THR A 198 10.68 -8.42 -6.56
C THR A 198 11.75 -7.51 -7.14
N GLU A 199 12.58 -7.98 -8.07
CA GLU A 199 13.63 -7.17 -8.73
C GLU A 199 13.00 -6.04 -9.55
N CYS A 200 11.98 -6.34 -10.37
CA CYS A 200 11.21 -5.34 -11.12
C CYS A 200 10.63 -4.26 -10.18
N TYR A 201 10.18 -4.66 -8.98
CA TYR A 201 9.70 -3.70 -7.99
C TYR A 201 10.82 -2.76 -7.50
N LEU A 202 12.01 -3.30 -7.21
CA LEU A 202 13.15 -2.51 -6.73
C LEU A 202 13.66 -1.54 -7.79
N GLU A 203 13.75 -1.97 -9.05
CA GLU A 203 14.11 -1.11 -10.18
C GLU A 203 13.13 0.06 -10.35
N ALA A 204 11.82 -0.22 -10.20
CA ALA A 204 10.79 0.82 -10.27
C ALA A 204 10.91 1.83 -9.12
N VAL A 205 11.21 1.37 -7.90
CA VAL A 205 11.50 2.25 -6.76
C VAL A 205 12.69 3.14 -7.09
N GLU A 206 13.81 2.57 -7.56
CA GLU A 206 15.00 3.34 -7.91
C GLU A 206 14.71 4.41 -8.98
N LYS A 207 13.98 4.04 -10.05
CA LYS A 207 13.56 4.99 -11.09
C LYS A 207 12.82 6.19 -10.51
N LEU A 208 11.81 5.96 -9.68
CA LEU A 208 11.01 7.02 -9.07
C LEU A 208 11.85 7.85 -8.09
N ARG A 209 12.72 7.22 -7.32
CA ARG A 209 13.53 7.90 -6.31
C ARG A 209 14.64 8.76 -6.90
N LYS A 210 15.14 8.47 -8.09
CA LYS A 210 16.02 9.37 -8.86
C LYS A 210 15.41 10.76 -9.08
N HIS A 211 14.08 10.84 -9.13
CA HIS A 211 13.32 12.08 -9.25
C HIS A 211 12.67 12.54 -7.94
N ASN A 212 13.10 12.00 -6.79
CA ASN A 212 12.54 12.28 -5.47
C ASN A 212 11.02 12.07 -5.35
N ILE A 213 10.43 11.27 -6.22
CA ILE A 213 9.00 10.93 -6.17
C ILE A 213 8.76 10.02 -4.96
N ARG A 214 7.74 10.35 -4.15
CA ARG A 214 7.37 9.55 -2.97
C ARG A 214 6.72 8.25 -3.40
N VAL A 215 7.20 7.15 -2.83
CA VAL A 215 6.68 5.80 -3.07
C VAL A 215 5.97 5.29 -1.83
N CYS A 216 4.76 4.75 -2.01
CA CYS A 216 4.04 4.00 -1.00
C CYS A 216 3.92 2.53 -1.43
N THR A 217 4.53 1.64 -0.65
CA THR A 217 4.50 0.19 -0.89
C THR A 217 3.22 -0.42 -0.38
N HIS A 218 2.55 -1.23 -1.19
CA HIS A 218 1.43 -2.04 -0.73
C HIS A 218 1.88 -3.48 -0.50
N ILE A 219 1.66 -4.00 0.71
CA ILE A 219 1.85 -5.41 1.06
C ILE A 219 0.55 -6.02 1.58
N ILE A 220 0.43 -7.34 1.50
CA ILE A 220 -0.76 -8.07 1.94
C ILE A 220 -0.33 -9.17 2.91
N TYR A 221 -0.91 -9.20 4.09
CA TYR A 221 -0.75 -10.27 5.06
C TYR A 221 -1.89 -11.28 4.96
N GLY A 222 -1.56 -12.56 5.14
CA GLY A 222 -2.49 -13.68 4.99
C GLY A 222 -2.57 -14.25 3.58
N LEU A 223 -1.55 -14.03 2.74
CA LEU A 223 -1.45 -14.63 1.41
C LEU A 223 -1.29 -16.16 1.48
N PRO A 224 -1.66 -16.90 0.42
CA PRO A 224 -1.56 -18.36 0.40
C PRO A 224 -0.16 -18.86 0.75
N GLN A 225 -0.10 -19.86 1.65
CA GLN A 225 1.12 -20.52 2.11
C GLN A 225 2.13 -19.63 2.84
N GLU A 226 1.79 -18.39 3.17
CA GLU A 226 2.64 -17.56 4.03
C GLU A 226 2.34 -17.81 5.50
N ASP A 227 3.38 -18.08 6.26
CA ASP A 227 3.37 -18.11 7.72
C ASP A 227 3.69 -16.74 8.32
N HIS A 228 3.72 -16.67 9.64
CA HIS A 228 3.99 -15.44 10.38
C HIS A 228 5.37 -14.84 10.04
N ASP A 229 6.40 -15.69 9.96
CA ASP A 229 7.76 -15.23 9.72
C ASP A 229 7.95 -14.71 8.28
N MET A 230 7.29 -15.34 7.31
CA MET A 230 7.27 -14.88 5.91
C MET A 230 6.60 -13.51 5.78
N MET A 231 5.47 -13.29 6.44
CA MET A 231 4.79 -11.99 6.45
C MET A 231 5.67 -10.90 7.07
N LEU A 232 6.30 -11.19 8.21
CA LEU A 232 7.26 -10.27 8.85
C LEU A 232 8.50 -10.03 7.99
N ALA A 233 9.01 -11.05 7.30
CA ALA A 233 10.13 -10.88 6.38
C ALA A 233 9.80 -9.88 5.25
N THR A 234 8.57 -9.92 4.71
CA THR A 234 8.10 -8.93 3.73
C THR A 234 8.11 -7.51 4.32
N GLY A 235 7.56 -7.32 5.52
CA GLY A 235 7.60 -6.03 6.21
C GLY A 235 9.03 -5.53 6.48
N ARG A 236 9.93 -6.41 6.93
CA ARG A 236 11.36 -6.11 7.16
C ARG A 236 12.10 -5.75 5.86
N ALA A 237 11.78 -6.40 4.76
CA ALA A 237 12.36 -6.04 3.47
C ALA A 237 11.94 -4.61 3.06
N VAL A 238 10.64 -4.29 3.17
CA VAL A 238 10.14 -2.94 2.85
C VAL A 238 10.78 -1.88 3.76
N SER A 239 11.02 -2.18 5.03
CA SER A 239 11.66 -1.23 5.96
C SER A 239 13.09 -0.83 5.56
N LYS A 240 13.74 -1.60 4.69
CA LYS A 240 15.10 -1.34 4.17
C LYS A 240 15.11 -0.71 2.78
N MET A 241 13.95 -0.56 2.13
CA MET A 241 13.82 0.06 0.82
C MET A 241 13.73 1.59 0.96
N ASP A 242 14.18 2.34 -0.06
CA ASP A 242 13.98 3.79 -0.12
C ASP A 242 12.53 4.14 -0.51
N VAL A 243 11.59 3.84 0.40
CA VAL A 243 10.18 4.15 0.23
C VAL A 243 9.66 4.95 1.42
N GLN A 244 8.81 5.91 1.17
CA GLN A 244 8.39 6.91 2.15
C GLN A 244 7.09 6.56 2.85
N GLY A 245 6.38 5.55 2.34
CA GLY A 245 5.11 5.13 2.92
C GLY A 245 4.81 3.64 2.72
N ILE A 246 3.93 3.14 3.57
CA ILE A 246 3.48 1.75 3.52
C ILE A 246 1.97 1.64 3.72
N LYS A 247 1.36 0.71 3.00
CA LYS A 247 0.02 0.18 3.27
C LYS A 247 0.12 -1.30 3.56
N ILE A 248 -0.23 -1.70 4.76
CA ILE A 248 -0.35 -3.10 5.12
C ILE A 248 -1.83 -3.50 4.99
N HIS A 249 -2.10 -4.38 4.05
CA HIS A 249 -3.43 -4.91 3.82
C HIS A 249 -3.59 -6.27 4.47
N LEU A 250 -4.79 -6.53 5.00
CA LEU A 250 -5.25 -7.88 5.28
C LEU A 250 -5.76 -8.50 3.99
N LEU A 251 -5.44 -9.75 3.72
CA LEU A 251 -6.07 -10.48 2.62
C LEU A 251 -7.58 -10.59 2.84
N HIS A 252 -8.35 -10.12 1.87
CA HIS A 252 -9.80 -10.32 1.80
C HIS A 252 -10.13 -11.32 0.70
N LEU A 253 -10.62 -12.48 1.07
CA LEU A 253 -11.15 -13.42 0.11
C LEU A 253 -12.54 -12.97 -0.33
N MET A 254 -12.65 -12.60 -1.60
CA MET A 254 -13.90 -12.12 -2.18
C MET A 254 -14.51 -13.14 -3.14
N ARG A 255 -15.84 -13.21 -3.14
CA ARG A 255 -16.60 -14.02 -4.11
C ARG A 255 -16.20 -13.62 -5.53
N LYS A 256 -16.25 -14.61 -6.44
CA LYS A 256 -15.93 -14.41 -7.87
C LYS A 256 -14.46 -14.07 -8.17
N THR A 257 -13.55 -14.20 -7.20
CA THR A 257 -12.12 -14.14 -7.46
C THR A 257 -11.55 -15.55 -7.68
N PRO A 258 -10.49 -15.71 -8.49
CA PRO A 258 -9.84 -17.01 -8.66
C PRO A 258 -9.32 -17.62 -7.36
N MET A 259 -9.01 -16.80 -6.37
CA MET A 259 -8.50 -17.23 -5.05
C MET A 259 -9.50 -18.10 -4.26
N VAL A 260 -10.78 -18.05 -4.58
CA VAL A 260 -11.79 -18.95 -3.96
C VAL A 260 -11.40 -20.41 -4.15
N LYS A 261 -10.88 -20.78 -5.33
CA LYS A 261 -10.41 -22.15 -5.59
C LYS A 261 -9.21 -22.53 -4.75
N GLN A 262 -8.32 -21.58 -4.48
CA GLN A 262 -7.15 -21.79 -3.60
C GLN A 262 -7.60 -22.04 -2.15
N TYR A 263 -8.58 -21.28 -1.69
CA TYR A 263 -9.19 -21.49 -0.36
C TYR A 263 -9.90 -22.85 -0.24
N GLU A 264 -10.70 -23.22 -1.22
CA GLU A 264 -11.39 -24.52 -1.28
C GLU A 264 -10.40 -25.70 -1.34
N ALA A 265 -9.22 -25.48 -1.93
CA ALA A 265 -8.13 -26.44 -1.95
C ALA A 265 -7.27 -26.46 -0.66
N GLY A 266 -7.60 -25.63 0.34
CA GLY A 266 -6.87 -25.58 1.62
C GLY A 266 -5.51 -24.88 1.55
N LEU A 267 -5.24 -24.11 0.49
CA LEU A 267 -3.94 -23.42 0.29
C LEU A 267 -3.80 -22.12 1.11
N LEU A 268 -4.89 -21.62 1.66
CA LEU A 268 -4.86 -20.45 2.54
C LEU A 268 -5.84 -20.65 3.71
N ARG A 269 -5.50 -20.05 4.85
CA ARG A 269 -6.37 -19.87 6.01
C ARG A 269 -6.57 -18.37 6.28
N PHE A 270 -7.64 -18.03 6.96
CA PHE A 270 -7.78 -16.68 7.47
C PHE A 270 -6.98 -16.52 8.75
N LEU A 271 -6.33 -15.35 8.87
CA LEU A 271 -5.75 -14.92 10.14
C LEU A 271 -6.87 -14.62 11.14
N GLU A 272 -6.68 -14.98 12.39
CA GLU A 272 -7.54 -14.51 13.48
C GLU A 272 -7.27 -13.04 13.77
N GLN A 273 -8.26 -12.33 14.35
CA GLN A 273 -8.14 -10.89 14.59
C GLN A 273 -6.95 -10.54 15.48
N ASP A 274 -6.75 -11.27 16.58
CA ASP A 274 -5.65 -11.02 17.54
C ASP A 274 -4.29 -11.38 16.92
N GLU A 275 -4.24 -12.44 16.10
CA GLU A 275 -3.05 -12.79 15.32
C GLU A 275 -2.64 -11.65 14.37
N TYR A 276 -3.61 -11.09 13.65
CA TYR A 276 -3.36 -9.96 12.76
C TYR A 276 -2.91 -8.71 13.52
N ILE A 277 -3.55 -8.39 14.63
CA ILE A 277 -3.18 -7.25 15.48
C ILE A 277 -1.74 -7.40 15.98
N SER A 278 -1.36 -8.60 16.47
CA SER A 278 0.01 -8.90 16.90
C SER A 278 1.00 -8.69 15.77
N LEU A 279 0.73 -9.25 14.60
CA LEU A 279 1.57 -9.16 13.41
C LEU A 279 1.79 -7.72 12.94
N ILE A 280 0.75 -6.88 13.00
CA ILE A 280 0.85 -5.45 12.68
C ILE A 280 1.76 -4.73 13.68
N VAL A 281 1.62 -5.01 14.98
CA VAL A 281 2.46 -4.39 16.02
C VAL A 281 3.92 -4.82 15.86
N ASP A 282 4.18 -6.12 15.63
CA ASP A 282 5.51 -6.64 15.34
C ASP A 282 6.12 -5.94 14.11
N SER A 283 5.31 -5.70 13.08
CA SER A 283 5.75 -4.98 11.88
C SER A 283 6.11 -3.53 12.16
N LEU A 284 5.28 -2.81 12.91
CA LEU A 284 5.52 -1.41 13.24
C LEU A 284 6.83 -1.21 14.00
N GLU A 285 7.23 -2.16 14.86
CA GLU A 285 8.44 -2.05 15.66
C GLU A 285 9.71 -1.89 14.83
N PHE A 286 9.79 -2.46 13.63
CA PHE A 286 10.97 -2.37 12.78
C PHE A 286 10.81 -1.45 11.56
N LEU A 287 9.64 -0.83 11.34
CA LEU A 287 9.50 0.19 10.31
C LEU A 287 10.24 1.48 10.71
N PRO A 288 10.94 2.16 9.79
CA PRO A 288 11.56 3.46 10.06
C PRO A 288 10.56 4.44 10.70
N PRO A 289 10.93 5.23 11.71
CA PRO A 289 10.05 6.24 12.31
C PRO A 289 9.52 7.26 11.30
N GLU A 290 10.27 7.53 10.24
CA GLU A 290 9.93 8.48 9.18
C GLU A 290 8.91 7.90 8.18
N MET A 291 8.80 6.58 8.08
CA MET A 291 7.90 5.94 7.11
C MET A 291 6.43 6.19 7.47
N ILE A 292 5.70 6.77 6.54
CA ILE A 292 4.30 7.13 6.75
C ILE A 292 3.42 5.90 6.57
N VAL A 293 2.67 5.56 7.61
CA VAL A 293 1.69 4.46 7.57
C VAL A 293 0.38 4.98 6.99
N HIS A 294 0.14 4.66 5.72
CA HIS A 294 -1.08 5.08 5.03
C HIS A 294 -2.30 4.26 5.46
N ARG A 295 -2.08 2.97 5.79
CA ARG A 295 -3.15 2.04 6.14
C ARG A 295 -2.59 0.81 6.86
N LEU A 296 -3.32 0.31 7.85
CA LEU A 296 -3.01 -0.93 8.60
C LEU A 296 -4.07 -2.03 8.43
N THR A 297 -5.13 -1.80 7.65
CA THR A 297 -6.13 -2.81 7.30
C THR A 297 -6.89 -2.37 6.06
N GLY A 298 -7.45 -3.32 5.32
CA GLY A 298 -8.25 -3.05 4.13
C GLY A 298 -9.73 -2.82 4.44
N ASP A 299 -10.47 -2.49 3.39
CA ASP A 299 -11.93 -2.51 3.37
C ASP A 299 -12.36 -3.50 2.26
N ALA A 300 -13.41 -4.28 2.50
CA ALA A 300 -13.99 -5.16 1.50
C ALA A 300 -15.50 -4.91 1.37
N PRO A 301 -16.07 -5.01 0.15
CA PRO A 301 -17.51 -4.98 -0.03
C PRO A 301 -18.17 -6.13 0.76
N ARG A 302 -19.10 -5.76 1.63
CA ARG A 302 -19.75 -6.72 2.56
C ARG A 302 -20.43 -7.90 1.85
N ASP A 303 -21.02 -7.63 0.71
CA ASP A 303 -21.74 -8.61 -0.11
C ASP A 303 -20.79 -9.56 -0.87
N LEU A 304 -19.55 -9.15 -1.10
CA LEU A 304 -18.54 -9.95 -1.79
C LEU A 304 -17.61 -10.70 -0.84
N LEU A 305 -17.47 -10.24 0.41
CA LEU A 305 -16.52 -10.84 1.35
C LEU A 305 -16.94 -12.26 1.75
N ILE A 306 -16.03 -13.21 1.60
CA ILE A 306 -16.11 -14.56 2.18
C ILE A 306 -15.45 -14.55 3.56
N GLY A 307 -14.26 -13.96 3.67
CA GLY A 307 -13.53 -13.87 4.94
C GLY A 307 -12.21 -13.09 4.81
N PRO A 308 -11.61 -12.79 5.96
CA PRO A 308 -12.13 -12.97 7.31
C PRO A 308 -13.22 -11.93 7.66
N THR A 309 -14.33 -12.38 8.24
CA THR A 309 -15.51 -11.53 8.47
C THR A 309 -15.33 -10.49 9.58
N TRP A 310 -14.42 -10.72 10.53
CA TRP A 310 -14.09 -9.75 11.57
C TRP A 310 -13.51 -8.46 10.99
N SER A 311 -12.91 -8.50 9.81
CA SER A 311 -12.34 -7.33 9.12
C SER A 311 -13.39 -6.24 8.78
N LEU A 312 -14.68 -6.61 8.70
CA LEU A 312 -15.77 -5.65 8.53
C LEU A 312 -15.93 -4.69 9.70
N LYS A 313 -15.35 -5.02 10.84
CA LYS A 313 -15.33 -4.18 12.05
C LYS A 313 -14.02 -3.41 12.15
N LYS A 314 -13.69 -2.66 11.13
CA LYS A 314 -12.42 -1.93 10.98
C LYS A 314 -11.98 -1.16 12.23
N TRP A 315 -12.92 -0.53 12.93
CA TRP A 315 -12.60 0.23 14.14
C TRP A 315 -12.18 -0.65 15.31
N GLU A 316 -12.72 -1.87 15.43
CA GLU A 316 -12.26 -2.83 16.45
C GLU A 316 -10.80 -3.22 16.19
N VAL A 317 -10.44 -3.46 14.93
CA VAL A 317 -9.05 -3.78 14.54
C VAL A 317 -8.10 -2.63 14.85
N LEU A 318 -8.44 -1.41 14.42
CA LEU A 318 -7.57 -0.24 14.64
C LEU A 318 -7.42 0.10 16.13
N ASN A 319 -8.49 0.01 16.90
CA ASN A 319 -8.45 0.18 18.36
C ASN A 319 -7.65 -0.94 19.04
N GLY A 320 -7.76 -2.17 18.54
CA GLY A 320 -6.96 -3.31 19.01
C GLY A 320 -5.46 -3.09 18.80
N ILE A 321 -5.05 -2.59 17.63
CA ILE A 321 -3.65 -2.24 17.34
C ILE A 321 -3.16 -1.15 18.31
N ASP A 322 -3.92 -0.08 18.53
CA ASP A 322 -3.58 0.97 19.48
C ASP A 322 -3.47 0.45 20.93
N ALA A 323 -4.37 -0.43 21.33
CA ALA A 323 -4.35 -1.07 22.65
C ALA A 323 -3.14 -1.99 22.82
N GLU A 324 -2.81 -2.78 21.80
CA GLU A 324 -1.69 -3.70 21.82
C GLU A 324 -0.34 -2.98 21.84
N LEU A 325 -0.18 -1.88 21.07
CA LEU A 325 0.99 -1.01 21.14
C LEU A 325 1.18 -0.44 22.57
N LYS A 326 0.08 -0.05 23.22
CA LYS A 326 0.13 0.44 24.63
C LYS A 326 0.46 -0.68 25.59
N ARG A 327 -0.18 -1.85 25.45
CA ARG A 327 0.03 -3.00 26.33
C ARG A 327 1.49 -3.49 26.30
N ARG A 328 2.12 -3.49 25.12
CA ARG A 328 3.53 -3.88 24.94
C ARG A 328 4.51 -2.75 25.24
N ASP A 329 4.01 -1.55 25.54
CA ASP A 329 4.83 -0.32 25.64
C ASP A 329 5.79 -0.17 24.47
N THR A 330 5.26 -0.27 23.24
CA THR A 330 6.03 -0.24 22.01
C THR A 330 5.50 0.81 21.02
N TRP A 331 6.28 1.09 19.96
CA TRP A 331 5.99 2.11 18.96
C TRP A 331 6.70 1.79 17.64
N GLN A 332 6.31 2.48 16.58
CA GLN A 332 6.99 2.39 15.30
C GLN A 332 8.46 2.77 15.43
N GLY A 333 9.33 1.91 14.97
CA GLY A 333 10.77 2.12 14.95
C GLY A 333 11.48 1.78 16.25
N LYS A 334 10.81 1.22 17.26
CA LYS A 334 11.47 0.79 18.51
C LYS A 334 12.61 -0.20 18.27
N LEU A 335 12.48 -1.05 17.26
CA LEU A 335 13.49 -2.02 16.84
C LEU A 335 14.16 -1.66 15.51
N TRP A 336 13.93 -0.46 14.97
CA TRP A 336 14.57 0.00 13.76
C TRP A 336 16.08 0.16 13.95
N GLY A 337 16.86 -0.38 13.00
CA GLY A 337 18.33 -0.35 13.09
C GLY A 337 18.94 -1.38 14.01
N VAL A 338 18.13 -2.20 14.67
CA VAL A 338 18.58 -3.38 15.42
C VAL A 338 18.64 -4.55 14.44
N SER A 339 19.82 -4.85 13.95
CA SER A 339 20.11 -6.01 13.06
C SER A 339 20.73 -7.15 13.85
#